data_02ae352dade74b5bc5c93c535c1dcd7d
#
_entry.id   02ae352dade74b5bc5c93c535c1dcd7d
#
_cell.length_a   1.000
_cell.length_b   1.000
_cell.length_c   1.000
_cell.angle_alpha   90.00
_cell.angle_beta   90.00
_cell.angle_gamma   90.00
#
_symmetry.space_group_name_H-M   'P 1'
#
loop_
_entity.id
_entity.type
_entity.pdbx_description
1 polymer ?
#
loop_
_entity_poly.entity_id
_entity_poly.type
_entity_poly.pdbx_seq_one_letter_code
_entity_poly.pdbx_strand_id
1 'polypeptide(L)'
;MILPGATLGVLGGGQLGRMFCVAARTMGYHTVILDPDPASPAGRVADNHIQADYTDKEALDRLAESCDVITTEFENVPAESLKYLLIKKPVHPSPQAVEIAQNRIKEKNFAREAGIEAAPFVAIYTEADLQLAEIGRASCRERG
;
A
#
# COMPACT_ATOMS: atom_id res chain seq x y z
N MET A 1 13.57 7.81 -15.14
CA MET A 1 12.29 7.96 -15.88
C MET A 1 11.90 6.58 -16.37
N ILE A 2 10.66 6.17 -16.17
CA ILE A 2 10.15 4.85 -16.60
C ILE A 2 9.36 5.10 -17.89
N LEU A 3 9.78 4.49 -18.98
CA LEU A 3 9.16 4.68 -20.30
C LEU A 3 8.24 3.51 -20.65
N PRO A 4 7.27 3.69 -21.54
CA PRO A 4 6.47 2.60 -22.11
C PRO A 4 7.36 1.45 -22.62
N GLY A 5 6.91 0.23 -22.41
CA GLY A 5 7.70 -0.99 -22.60
C GLY A 5 8.33 -1.54 -21.33
N ALA A 6 8.44 -0.71 -20.27
CA ALA A 6 8.89 -1.18 -18.96
C ALA A 6 7.84 -2.05 -18.26
N THR A 7 8.28 -2.87 -17.31
CA THR A 7 7.44 -3.77 -16.51
C THR A 7 7.22 -3.19 -15.11
N LEU A 8 5.97 -3.05 -14.72
CA LEU A 8 5.52 -2.54 -13.44
C LEU A 8 5.10 -3.71 -12.54
N GLY A 9 5.75 -3.86 -11.39
CA GLY A 9 5.38 -4.82 -10.37
C GLY A 9 4.37 -4.24 -9.39
N VAL A 10 3.36 -5.01 -9.00
CA VAL A 10 2.34 -4.58 -8.04
C VAL A 10 2.15 -5.64 -6.97
N LEU A 11 2.28 -5.26 -5.71
CA LEU A 11 1.84 -6.08 -4.58
C LEU A 11 0.37 -5.73 -4.30
N GLY A 12 -0.48 -6.74 -4.42
CA GLY A 12 -1.92 -6.62 -4.31
C GLY A 12 -2.64 -6.84 -5.64
N GLY A 13 -3.59 -7.76 -5.62
CA GLY A 13 -4.31 -8.22 -6.79
C GLY A 13 -5.80 -7.86 -6.81
N GLY A 14 -6.23 -6.90 -5.98
CA GLY A 14 -7.62 -6.50 -5.85
C GLY A 14 -8.15 -5.69 -7.04
N GLN A 15 -9.25 -4.98 -6.83
CA GLN A 15 -9.89 -4.20 -7.88
C GLN A 15 -9.07 -2.99 -8.32
N LEU A 16 -8.39 -2.33 -7.38
CA LEU A 16 -7.52 -1.20 -7.72
C LEU A 16 -6.32 -1.66 -8.54
N GLY A 17 -5.69 -2.79 -8.16
CA GLY A 17 -4.63 -3.43 -8.93
C GLY A 17 -5.09 -3.79 -10.34
N ARG A 18 -6.33 -4.29 -10.50
CA ARG A 18 -6.91 -4.53 -11.83
C ARG A 18 -7.05 -3.26 -12.64
N MET A 19 -7.57 -2.18 -12.04
CA MET A 19 -7.69 -0.89 -12.72
C MET A 19 -6.32 -0.35 -13.12
N PHE A 20 -5.33 -0.49 -12.23
CA PHE A 20 -3.94 -0.14 -12.53
C PHE A 20 -3.39 -0.91 -13.73
N CYS A 21 -3.54 -2.24 -13.75
CA CYS A 21 -3.07 -3.07 -14.88
C CYS A 21 -3.70 -2.66 -16.21
N VAL A 22 -5.01 -2.40 -16.24
CA VAL A 22 -5.70 -1.95 -17.43
C VAL A 22 -5.17 -0.60 -17.91
N ALA A 23 -5.01 0.36 -17.01
CA ALA A 23 -4.46 1.68 -17.33
C ALA A 23 -3.01 1.59 -17.80
N ALA A 24 -2.16 0.83 -17.10
CA ALA A 24 -0.77 0.62 -17.46
C ALA A 24 -0.62 0.03 -18.86
N ARG A 25 -1.40 -1.00 -19.18
CA ARG A 25 -1.41 -1.62 -20.51
C ARG A 25 -1.84 -0.65 -21.61
N THR A 26 -2.84 0.20 -21.35
CA THR A 26 -3.27 1.23 -22.30
C THR A 26 -2.14 2.24 -22.59
N MET A 27 -1.26 2.48 -21.61
CA MET A 27 -0.09 3.34 -21.76
C MET A 27 1.17 2.62 -22.28
N GLY A 28 1.07 1.33 -22.61
CA GLY A 28 2.17 0.55 -23.20
C GLY A 28 3.14 -0.04 -22.20
N TYR A 29 2.75 -0.21 -20.91
CA TYR A 29 3.53 -0.92 -19.91
C TYR A 29 3.09 -2.38 -19.77
N HIS A 30 4.02 -3.21 -19.33
CA HIS A 30 3.75 -4.58 -18.85
C HIS A 30 3.48 -4.56 -17.35
N THR A 31 2.75 -5.56 -16.85
CA THR A 31 2.38 -5.66 -15.44
C THR A 31 2.60 -7.05 -14.89
N VAL A 32 3.18 -7.13 -13.69
CA VAL A 32 3.33 -8.36 -12.90
C VAL A 32 2.68 -8.14 -11.54
N ILE A 33 1.75 -9.02 -11.17
CA ILE A 33 1.07 -8.98 -9.88
C ILE A 33 1.67 -10.03 -8.94
N LEU A 34 1.88 -9.66 -7.68
CA LEU A 34 2.10 -10.61 -6.59
C LEU A 34 0.90 -10.54 -5.67
N ASP A 35 0.18 -11.65 -5.54
CA ASP A 35 -1.02 -11.76 -4.69
C ASP A 35 -1.27 -13.23 -4.34
N PRO A 36 -1.63 -13.56 -3.08
CA PRO A 36 -1.89 -14.94 -2.66
C PRO A 36 -3.17 -15.53 -3.25
N ASP A 37 -4.15 -14.73 -3.63
CA ASP A 37 -5.41 -15.22 -4.21
C ASP A 37 -5.22 -15.63 -5.69
N PRO A 38 -5.33 -16.95 -6.01
CA PRO A 38 -5.21 -17.41 -7.39
C PRO A 38 -6.28 -16.83 -8.32
N ALA A 39 -7.40 -16.37 -7.76
CA ALA A 39 -8.51 -15.77 -8.49
C ALA A 39 -8.51 -14.23 -8.44
N SER A 40 -7.40 -13.63 -8.02
CA SER A 40 -7.31 -12.18 -7.85
C SER A 40 -7.75 -11.40 -9.09
N PRO A 41 -8.53 -10.33 -8.93
CA PRO A 41 -9.03 -9.54 -10.06
C PRO A 41 -7.92 -8.99 -10.97
N ALA A 42 -6.81 -8.54 -10.40
CA ALA A 42 -5.66 -8.04 -11.14
C ALA A 42 -4.87 -9.16 -11.82
N GLY A 43 -4.68 -10.29 -11.16
CA GLY A 43 -3.97 -11.44 -11.71
C GLY A 43 -4.58 -11.97 -13.01
N ARG A 44 -5.90 -11.77 -13.20
CA ARG A 44 -6.62 -12.17 -14.43
C ARG A 44 -6.35 -11.27 -15.64
N VAL A 45 -5.82 -10.07 -15.44
CA VAL A 45 -5.59 -9.08 -16.51
C VAL A 45 -4.14 -8.66 -16.65
N ALA A 46 -3.30 -8.97 -15.66
CA ALA A 46 -1.86 -8.74 -15.70
C ALA A 46 -1.18 -9.63 -16.75
N ASP A 47 0.02 -9.25 -17.18
CA ASP A 47 0.82 -10.08 -18.08
C ASP A 47 1.39 -11.31 -17.34
N ASN A 48 1.64 -11.18 -16.03
CA ASN A 48 2.03 -12.30 -15.19
C ASN A 48 1.48 -12.15 -13.76
N HIS A 49 1.15 -13.29 -13.13
CA HIS A 49 0.70 -13.36 -11.75
C HIS A 49 1.60 -14.33 -10.96
N ILE A 50 2.27 -13.80 -9.96
CA ILE A 50 3.04 -14.57 -8.97
C ILE A 50 2.10 -14.84 -7.79
N GLN A 51 1.59 -16.07 -7.73
CA GLN A 51 0.72 -16.49 -6.64
C GLN A 51 1.58 -16.87 -5.43
N ALA A 52 1.66 -16.00 -4.44
CA ALA A 52 2.41 -16.24 -3.21
C ALA A 52 2.01 -15.22 -2.12
N ASP A 53 2.36 -15.52 -0.88
CA ASP A 53 2.24 -14.58 0.24
C ASP A 53 3.20 -13.39 0.03
N TYR A 54 2.82 -12.21 0.53
CA TYR A 54 3.63 -11.00 0.43
C TYR A 54 4.95 -11.07 1.19
N THR A 55 5.14 -12.04 2.08
CA THR A 55 6.37 -12.28 2.85
C THR A 55 7.27 -13.36 2.24
N ASP A 56 6.83 -14.03 1.19
CA ASP A 56 7.60 -15.06 0.49
C ASP A 56 8.78 -14.44 -0.26
N LYS A 57 9.98 -14.68 0.24
CA LYS A 57 11.22 -14.10 -0.31
C LYS A 57 11.52 -14.55 -1.74
N GLU A 58 11.23 -15.81 -2.07
CA GLU A 58 11.47 -16.31 -3.43
C GLU A 58 10.50 -15.64 -4.43
N ALA A 59 9.26 -15.41 -4.01
CA ALA A 59 8.28 -14.68 -4.81
C ALA A 59 8.66 -13.21 -4.96
N LEU A 60 9.12 -12.56 -3.89
CA LEU A 60 9.62 -11.19 -3.92
C LEU A 60 10.85 -11.06 -4.84
N ASP A 61 11.74 -12.05 -4.84
CA ASP A 61 12.90 -12.07 -5.74
C ASP A 61 12.45 -12.18 -7.19
N ARG A 62 11.55 -13.09 -7.52
CA ARG A 62 10.97 -13.23 -8.86
C ARG A 62 10.28 -11.93 -9.33
N LEU A 63 9.56 -11.27 -8.42
CA LEU A 63 8.95 -9.99 -8.72
C LEU A 63 10.00 -8.93 -9.05
N ALA A 64 11.06 -8.82 -8.22
CA ALA A 64 12.14 -7.88 -8.45
C ALA A 64 12.90 -8.13 -9.75
N GLU A 65 13.16 -9.39 -10.10
CA GLU A 65 13.83 -9.76 -11.34
C GLU A 65 13.01 -9.43 -12.59
N SER A 66 11.69 -9.55 -12.48
CA SER A 66 10.76 -9.36 -13.61
C SER A 66 10.37 -7.91 -13.86
N CYS A 67 10.63 -7.00 -12.93
CA CYS A 67 10.08 -5.64 -12.96
C CYS A 67 11.16 -4.56 -12.95
N ASP A 68 10.86 -3.42 -13.56
CA ASP A 68 11.71 -2.22 -13.53
C ASP A 68 11.42 -1.33 -12.33
N VAL A 69 10.18 -1.32 -11.87
CA VAL A 69 9.71 -0.59 -10.70
C VAL A 69 8.58 -1.34 -10.03
N ILE A 70 8.44 -1.17 -8.73
CA ILE A 70 7.44 -1.87 -7.93
C ILE A 70 6.57 -0.86 -7.19
N THR A 71 5.28 -1.15 -7.12
CA THR A 71 4.30 -0.40 -6.34
C THR A 71 3.42 -1.34 -5.51
N THR A 72 2.58 -0.77 -4.67
CA THR A 72 1.54 -1.51 -3.95
C THR A 72 0.17 -0.90 -4.23
N GLU A 73 -0.86 -1.73 -4.25
CA GLU A 73 -2.23 -1.30 -4.47
C GLU A 73 -2.91 -0.83 -3.17
N PHE A 74 -2.47 -1.32 -2.02
CA PHE A 74 -3.10 -1.05 -0.72
C PHE A 74 -2.05 -0.98 0.39
N GLU A 75 -2.42 -0.38 1.52
CA GLU A 75 -1.50 -0.08 2.61
C GLU A 75 -1.12 -1.31 3.46
N ASN A 76 -1.87 -2.40 3.43
CA ASN A 76 -1.62 -3.55 4.34
C ASN A 76 -0.56 -4.53 3.85
N VAL A 77 0.17 -4.22 2.78
CA VAL A 77 1.36 -4.97 2.40
C VAL A 77 2.45 -4.77 3.47
N PRO A 78 3.08 -5.84 3.98
CA PRO A 78 4.10 -5.71 5.01
C PRO A 78 5.22 -4.76 4.59
N ALA A 79 5.48 -3.72 5.39
CA ALA A 79 6.51 -2.71 5.08
C ALA A 79 7.90 -3.35 4.94
N GLU A 80 8.18 -4.44 5.65
CA GLU A 80 9.45 -5.19 5.55
C GLU A 80 9.63 -5.81 4.15
N SER A 81 8.56 -6.27 3.52
CA SER A 81 8.62 -6.79 2.14
C SER A 81 8.95 -5.67 1.15
N LEU A 82 8.39 -4.49 1.35
CA LEU A 82 8.73 -3.31 0.54
C LEU A 82 10.17 -2.84 0.78
N LYS A 83 10.67 -2.88 2.04
CA LYS A 83 12.07 -2.60 2.36
C LYS A 83 13.00 -3.59 1.67
N TYR A 84 12.67 -4.87 1.69
CA TYR A 84 13.43 -5.91 1.01
C TYR A 84 13.51 -5.67 -0.51
N LEU A 85 12.38 -5.35 -1.14
CA LEU A 85 12.32 -5.05 -2.56
C LEU A 85 13.09 -3.76 -2.92
N LEU A 86 13.04 -2.73 -2.06
CA LEU A 86 13.72 -1.45 -2.31
C LEU A 86 15.25 -1.58 -2.44
N ILE A 87 15.84 -2.60 -1.82
CA ILE A 87 17.28 -2.89 -1.97
C ILE A 87 17.61 -3.32 -3.42
N LYS A 88 16.64 -3.88 -4.13
CA LYS A 88 16.79 -4.49 -5.46
C LYS A 88 16.27 -3.62 -6.59
N LYS A 89 15.15 -2.95 -6.37
CA LYS A 89 14.42 -2.16 -7.39
C LYS A 89 13.81 -0.90 -6.76
N PRO A 90 13.55 0.13 -7.54
CA PRO A 90 12.76 1.27 -7.07
C PRO A 90 11.37 0.82 -6.61
N VAL A 91 10.96 1.25 -5.41
CA VAL A 91 9.64 0.97 -4.82
C VAL A 91 8.95 2.28 -4.51
N HIS A 92 7.72 2.44 -4.98
CA HIS A 92 6.88 3.60 -4.73
C HIS A 92 5.44 3.17 -4.40
N PRO A 93 4.81 3.74 -3.37
CA PRO A 93 5.37 4.70 -2.40
C PRO A 93 6.52 4.11 -1.60
N SER A 94 7.28 4.95 -0.90
CA SER A 94 8.38 4.45 -0.07
C SER A 94 7.86 3.53 1.05
N PRO A 95 8.63 2.51 1.46
CA PRO A 95 8.23 1.64 2.57
C PRO A 95 7.90 2.42 3.85
N GLN A 96 8.59 3.53 4.09
CA GLN A 96 8.31 4.41 5.24
C GLN A 96 6.94 5.08 5.13
N ALA A 97 6.55 5.54 3.94
CA ALA A 97 5.23 6.13 3.73
C ALA A 97 4.11 5.11 3.98
N VAL A 98 4.30 3.88 3.50
CA VAL A 98 3.36 2.78 3.76
C VAL A 98 3.29 2.45 5.26
N GLU A 99 4.41 2.36 5.95
CA GLU A 99 4.45 2.11 7.40
C GLU A 99 3.72 3.19 8.21
N ILE A 100 3.80 4.45 7.76
CA ILE A 100 3.05 5.55 8.39
C ILE A 100 1.55 5.36 8.13
N ALA A 101 1.15 5.08 6.90
CA ALA A 101 -0.25 4.90 6.51
C ALA A 101 -0.93 3.69 7.20
N GLN A 102 -0.18 2.65 7.52
CA GLN A 102 -0.67 1.47 8.26
C GLN A 102 -1.09 1.77 9.70
N ASN A 103 -0.63 2.87 10.27
CA ASN A 103 -0.92 3.20 11.67
C ASN A 103 -1.55 4.58 11.77
N ARG A 104 -2.83 4.62 12.13
CA ARG A 104 -3.61 5.86 12.20
C ARG A 104 -3.02 6.91 13.12
N ILE A 105 -2.35 6.50 14.20
CA ILE A 105 -1.69 7.43 15.13
C ILE A 105 -0.42 8.01 14.49
N LYS A 106 0.38 7.16 13.83
CA LYS A 106 1.57 7.62 13.09
C LYS A 106 1.19 8.58 11.98
N GLU A 107 0.15 8.25 11.20
CA GLU A 107 -0.39 9.10 10.12
C GLU A 107 -0.81 10.48 10.63
N LYS A 108 -1.59 10.51 11.72
CA LYS A 108 -2.06 11.75 12.34
C LYS A 108 -0.91 12.59 12.91
N ASN A 109 0.07 11.96 13.55
CA ASN A 109 1.23 12.66 14.06
C ASN A 109 2.08 13.23 12.93
N PHE A 110 2.33 12.45 11.89
CA PHE A 110 3.05 12.88 10.70
C PHE A 110 2.38 14.10 10.04
N ALA A 111 1.06 14.06 9.87
CA ALA A 111 0.30 15.20 9.31
C ALA A 111 0.48 16.46 10.17
N ARG A 112 0.41 16.32 11.50
CA ARG A 112 0.61 17.44 12.44
C ARG A 112 2.03 18.01 12.36
N GLU A 113 3.06 17.16 12.33
CA GLU A 113 4.46 17.54 12.21
C GLU A 113 4.75 18.24 10.87
N ALA A 114 4.05 17.83 9.81
CA ALA A 114 4.11 18.46 8.49
C ALA A 114 3.31 19.78 8.40
N GLY A 115 2.69 20.24 9.50
CA GLY A 115 1.88 21.47 9.52
C GLY A 115 0.52 21.32 8.82
N ILE A 116 0.07 20.11 8.58
CA ILE A 116 -1.25 19.83 7.99
C ILE A 116 -2.29 19.80 9.11
N GLU A 117 -3.33 20.62 8.96
CA GLU A 117 -4.45 20.65 9.91
C GLU A 117 -5.19 19.29 9.87
N ALA A 118 -5.26 18.64 11.01
CA ALA A 118 -5.96 17.38 11.17
C ALA A 118 -6.99 17.51 12.30
N ALA A 119 -8.11 16.79 12.18
CA ALA A 119 -9.09 16.73 13.25
C ALA A 119 -8.42 16.33 14.58
N PRO A 120 -8.81 16.96 15.71
CA PRO A 120 -8.31 16.58 17.03
C PRO A 120 -8.50 15.08 17.27
N PHE A 121 -7.50 14.46 17.85
CA PHE A 121 -7.55 13.03 18.20
C PHE A 121 -6.77 12.77 19.48
N VAL A 122 -7.12 11.68 20.14
CA VAL A 122 -6.42 11.15 21.31
C VAL A 122 -6.05 9.70 21.02
N ALA A 123 -4.79 9.35 21.30
CA ALA A 123 -4.34 7.97 21.22
C ALA A 123 -4.76 7.25 22.52
N ILE A 124 -5.48 6.16 22.40
CA ILE A 124 -5.96 5.35 23.52
C ILE A 124 -5.25 4.00 23.45
N TYR A 125 -4.46 3.68 24.45
CA TYR A 125 -3.75 2.41 24.58
C TYR A 125 -4.27 1.58 25.75
N THR A 126 -4.90 2.24 26.75
CA THR A 126 -5.40 1.62 27.97
C THR A 126 -6.80 2.14 28.29
N GLU A 127 -7.52 1.41 29.17
CA GLU A 127 -8.82 1.85 29.67
C GLU A 127 -8.73 3.17 30.44
N ALA A 128 -7.62 3.42 31.13
CA ALA A 128 -7.38 4.68 31.80
C ALA A 128 -7.27 5.86 30.81
N ASP A 129 -6.65 5.65 29.65
CA ASP A 129 -6.57 6.67 28.61
C ASP A 129 -7.97 7.04 28.08
N LEU A 130 -8.84 6.05 27.97
CA LEU A 130 -10.23 6.26 27.55
C LEU A 130 -10.99 7.15 28.54
N GLN A 131 -10.81 6.93 29.83
CA GLN A 131 -11.44 7.73 30.88
C GLN A 131 -10.94 9.18 30.90
N LEU A 132 -9.67 9.40 30.55
CA LEU A 132 -9.05 10.73 30.49
C LEU A 132 -9.35 11.44 29.15
N ALA A 133 -9.73 10.70 28.13
CA ALA A 133 -10.03 11.28 26.83
C ALA A 133 -11.37 12.00 26.88
N GLU A 134 -11.35 13.32 27.00
CA GLU A 134 -12.49 14.19 26.67
C GLU A 134 -12.68 14.19 25.15
N ILE A 135 -13.21 13.09 24.65
CA ILE A 135 -13.64 13.02 23.26
C ILE A 135 -14.89 13.90 23.19
N GLY A 136 -14.74 15.06 22.59
CA GLY A 136 -15.85 15.94 22.35
C GLY A 136 -17.01 15.16 21.74
N ARG A 137 -18.13 15.11 22.41
CA ARG A 137 -19.38 14.45 22.01
C ARG A 137 -19.97 15.02 20.71
N ALA A 138 -19.25 15.88 20.06
CA ALA A 138 -19.74 16.76 19.00
C ALA A 138 -19.78 16.05 17.72
N SER A 139 -19.87 14.98 17.34
CA SER A 139 -19.90 14.74 15.90
C SER A 139 -21.03 13.87 15.35
N CYS A 140 -21.71 13.10 16.16
CA CYS A 140 -22.74 12.20 15.61
C CYS A 140 -24.19 12.62 15.82
N ARG A 141 -24.45 13.70 16.58
CA ARG A 141 -25.83 14.12 16.88
C ARG A 141 -26.35 15.35 16.14
N GLU A 142 -25.50 16.07 15.44
CA GLU A 142 -25.91 17.33 14.78
C GLU A 142 -26.09 17.23 13.27
N ARG A 143 -26.16 16.03 12.72
CA ARG A 143 -26.58 15.82 11.33
C ARG A 143 -27.85 14.96 11.31
N GLY A 144 -28.89 15.49 11.92
CA GLY A 144 -30.28 15.09 11.70
C GLY A 144 -30.98 16.15 10.86
#